data_f857211b2bbd0ceb340a3439625bf5c8
#
_entry.id   f857211b2bbd0ceb340a3439625bf5c8
#
_cell.length_a   1.000
_cell.length_b   1.000
_cell.length_c   1.000
_cell.angle_alpha   90.00
_cell.angle_beta   90.00
_cell.angle_gamma   90.00
#
_symmetry.space_group_name_H-M   'P 1'
#
loop_
_entity.id
_entity.type
_entity.pdbx_description
1 polymer ?
#
loop_
_entity_poly.entity_id
_entity_poly.type
_entity_poly.pdbx_seq_one_letter_code
_entity_poly.pdbx_strand_id
1 'polypeptide(L)'
;AIAGRNCYEFYDPERKSPIHSWHIKNGAIFEDVGQWKRPWYFQINKDESMHDAVQRESKNVRENAGILDGSTLGKIEIKGEDALEFMNLIYTNSFTKMRQGSARYALMLGEDGMVKDDGIICKISDQHFIATTTTGGAATVLGCMEEYAQTEWPNLKVFMNSITEQYATFNISGPKTREIMKKAFPNINFSNEEFPFMTFQFHEFNGIPIRILRASFTGELGYEIYIPSNSAPKIWDNIQSVGKEFGLAPYGTEAMHLLRAEKGYIIVGQDTDGSITPIDLGLSWMIGKSKKDFLG
;
A
#
# COMPACT_ATOMS: atom_id res chain seq x y z
N ALA A 1 2.10 -23.82 13.13
CA ALA A 1 3.11 -24.21 14.09
C ALA A 1 3.13 -23.22 15.25
N ILE A 2 3.01 -23.72 16.47
CA ILE A 2 3.07 -22.94 17.70
C ILE A 2 4.53 -22.71 18.09
N ALA A 3 5.46 -23.38 17.43
CA ALA A 3 6.88 -23.24 17.68
C ALA A 3 7.30 -21.75 17.56
N GLY A 4 7.95 -21.27 18.59
CA GLY A 4 8.39 -19.89 18.70
C GLY A 4 7.47 -18.93 19.47
N ARG A 5 6.20 -19.23 19.69
CA ARG A 5 5.30 -18.34 20.44
C ARG A 5 5.73 -18.10 21.90
N ASN A 6 6.38 -19.06 22.52
CA ASN A 6 6.88 -18.97 23.90
C ASN A 6 8.41 -18.91 23.94
N CYS A 7 9.06 -18.60 22.81
CA CYS A 7 10.51 -18.59 22.67
C CYS A 7 11.04 -17.19 22.32
N TYR A 8 10.32 -16.15 22.67
CA TYR A 8 10.70 -14.75 22.38
C TYR A 8 12.14 -14.42 22.80
N GLU A 9 12.60 -15.01 23.86
CA GLU A 9 13.97 -14.85 24.35
C GLU A 9 15.03 -15.50 23.43
N PHE A 10 14.65 -16.55 22.69
CA PHE A 10 15.55 -17.35 21.85
C PHE A 10 15.24 -17.25 20.37
N TYR A 11 14.00 -16.85 20.00
CA TYR A 11 13.54 -16.83 18.62
C TYR A 11 12.44 -15.77 18.45
N ASP A 12 12.81 -14.66 17.83
CA ASP A 12 11.89 -13.59 17.42
C ASP A 12 12.03 -13.38 15.91
N PRO A 13 11.26 -14.12 15.09
CA PRO A 13 11.33 -14.00 13.64
C PRO A 13 10.75 -12.64 13.22
N GLU A 14 11.62 -11.76 12.78
CA GLU A 14 11.27 -10.42 12.35
C GLU A 14 11.34 -10.29 10.83
N ARG A 15 10.33 -9.62 10.25
CA ARG A 15 10.38 -9.12 8.88
C ARG A 15 10.65 -7.62 8.93
N LYS A 16 11.64 -7.17 8.18
CA LYS A 16 12.12 -5.78 8.18
C LYS A 16 12.04 -5.19 6.79
N SER A 17 11.67 -3.93 6.70
CA SER A 17 11.73 -3.21 5.43
C SER A 17 13.18 -2.99 5.00
N PRO A 18 13.43 -2.73 3.70
CA PRO A 18 14.80 -2.49 3.21
C PRO A 18 15.50 -1.28 3.83
N ILE A 19 14.75 -0.35 4.43
CA ILE A 19 15.29 0.86 5.09
C ILE A 19 15.14 0.82 6.62
N HIS A 20 14.91 -0.34 7.20
CA HIS A 20 14.75 -0.50 8.66
C HIS A 20 15.91 0.11 9.47
N SER A 21 17.15 -0.07 9.02
CA SER A 21 18.33 0.51 9.69
C SER A 21 18.32 2.04 9.67
N TRP A 22 17.75 2.65 8.62
CA TRP A 22 17.57 4.09 8.57
C TRP A 22 16.54 4.55 9.62
N HIS A 23 15.45 3.83 9.76
CA HIS A 23 14.40 4.13 10.76
C HIS A 23 14.95 4.11 12.17
N ILE A 24 15.73 3.06 12.54
CA ILE A 24 16.40 2.98 13.86
C ILE A 24 17.27 4.21 14.12
N LYS A 25 18.10 4.59 13.14
CA LYS A 25 19.01 5.74 13.27
C LYS A 25 18.30 7.08 13.38
N ASN A 26 17.05 7.16 12.93
CA ASN A 26 16.25 8.40 12.91
C ASN A 26 15.13 8.41 13.96
N GLY A 27 15.24 7.60 15.00
CA GLY A 27 14.36 7.66 16.17
C GLY A 27 12.99 7.01 15.99
N ALA A 28 12.86 6.08 15.03
CA ALA A 28 11.60 5.33 14.88
C ALA A 28 11.37 4.43 16.10
N ILE A 29 10.16 4.50 16.63
CA ILE A 29 9.58 3.50 17.52
C ILE A 29 8.73 2.59 16.64
N PHE A 30 8.82 1.28 16.88
CA PHE A 30 8.20 0.28 16.02
C PHE A 30 6.96 -0.33 16.65
N GLU A 31 5.99 -0.67 15.82
CA GLU A 31 4.90 -1.58 16.11
C GLU A 31 5.08 -2.91 15.39
N ASP A 32 4.48 -3.96 15.92
CA ASP A 32 4.45 -5.28 15.32
C ASP A 32 3.12 -5.53 14.61
N VAL A 33 3.20 -5.87 13.31
CA VAL A 33 2.05 -6.36 12.54
C VAL A 33 2.41 -7.72 11.97
N GLY A 34 1.93 -8.76 12.64
CA GLY A 34 2.45 -10.11 12.45
C GLY A 34 3.94 -10.15 12.76
N GLN A 35 4.76 -10.50 11.77
CA GLN A 35 6.23 -10.51 11.90
C GLN A 35 6.90 -9.22 11.46
N TRP A 36 6.14 -8.27 10.88
CA TRP A 36 6.69 -7.03 10.39
C TRP A 36 6.93 -6.03 11.52
N LYS A 37 8.13 -5.41 11.51
CA LYS A 37 8.44 -4.21 12.30
C LYS A 37 8.13 -2.98 11.44
N ARG A 38 7.10 -2.21 11.80
CA ARG A 38 6.71 -0.99 11.10
C ARG A 38 7.06 0.23 11.95
N PRO A 39 7.57 1.34 11.37
CA PRO A 39 7.69 2.60 12.10
C PRO A 39 6.30 3.07 12.57
N TRP A 40 6.09 3.07 13.87
CA TRP A 40 4.84 3.49 14.49
C TRP A 40 4.76 5.02 14.59
N TYR A 41 5.84 5.62 15.12
CA TYR A 41 6.07 7.06 15.13
C TYR A 41 7.57 7.34 15.23
N PHE A 42 7.99 8.61 15.00
CA PHE A 42 9.38 9.02 15.09
C PHE A 42 9.56 9.96 16.25
N GLN A 43 10.41 9.61 17.21
CA GLN A 43 10.72 10.40 18.38
C GLN A 43 11.93 11.31 18.10
N ILE A 44 11.82 12.61 18.30
CA ILE A 44 12.92 13.56 18.07
C ILE A 44 13.78 13.77 19.31
N ASN A 45 13.26 13.47 20.50
CA ASN A 45 13.99 13.46 21.77
C ASN A 45 13.32 12.46 22.72
N LYS A 46 14.05 12.06 23.76
CA LYS A 46 13.60 11.00 24.69
C LYS A 46 12.38 11.36 25.53
N ASP A 47 12.06 12.64 25.65
CA ASP A 47 10.94 13.13 26.46
C ASP A 47 9.68 13.37 25.61
N GLU A 48 9.77 13.25 24.29
CA GLU A 48 8.63 13.38 23.40
C GLU A 48 7.68 12.20 23.55
N SER A 49 6.43 12.48 23.92
CA SER A 49 5.41 11.44 23.98
C SER A 49 5.00 11.00 22.57
N MET A 50 4.41 9.80 22.47
CA MET A 50 3.81 9.33 21.21
C MET A 50 2.76 10.34 20.67
N HIS A 51 1.94 10.88 21.56
CA HIS A 51 0.90 11.84 21.20
C HIS A 51 1.49 13.12 20.56
N ASP A 52 2.54 13.68 21.15
CA ASP A 52 3.21 14.87 20.63
C ASP A 52 3.89 14.59 19.28
N ALA A 53 4.55 13.43 19.16
CA ALA A 53 5.15 12.99 17.91
C ALA A 53 4.11 12.85 16.79
N VAL A 54 3.00 12.18 17.04
CA VAL A 54 1.89 11.99 16.08
C VAL A 54 1.25 13.31 15.67
N GLN A 55 1.04 14.23 16.62
CA GLN A 55 0.56 15.59 16.30
C GLN A 55 1.52 16.33 15.37
N ARG A 56 2.82 16.31 15.69
CA ARG A 56 3.87 16.97 14.89
C ARG A 56 3.95 16.37 13.49
N GLU A 57 3.96 15.04 13.38
CA GLU A 57 4.01 14.32 12.11
C GLU A 57 2.78 14.65 11.25
N SER A 58 1.59 14.52 11.81
CA SER A 58 0.33 14.79 11.12
C SER A 58 0.24 16.24 10.64
N LYS A 59 0.61 17.19 11.49
CA LYS A 59 0.67 18.61 11.13
C LYS A 59 1.64 18.85 9.98
N ASN A 60 2.84 18.24 10.04
CA ASN A 60 3.82 18.37 8.96
C ASN A 60 3.31 17.83 7.62
N VAL A 61 2.58 16.71 7.62
CA VAL A 61 1.95 16.18 6.39
C VAL A 61 0.93 17.17 5.82
N ARG A 62 0.13 17.83 6.67
CA ARG A 62 -0.87 18.82 6.24
C ARG A 62 -0.26 20.13 5.74
N GLU A 63 0.82 20.60 6.34
CA GLU A 63 1.42 21.92 6.04
C GLU A 63 2.56 21.84 5.01
N ASN A 64 3.27 20.74 4.94
CA ASN A 64 4.45 20.56 4.11
C ASN A 64 4.38 19.26 3.29
N ALA A 65 5.09 18.24 3.74
CA ALA A 65 5.05 16.90 3.20
C ALA A 65 5.57 15.88 4.22
N GLY A 66 5.04 14.69 4.16
CA GLY A 66 5.53 13.54 4.90
C GLY A 66 5.91 12.38 3.99
N ILE A 67 6.82 11.53 4.44
CA ILE A 67 7.16 10.27 3.77
C ILE A 67 6.96 9.10 4.73
N LEU A 68 6.23 8.09 4.28
CA LEU A 68 5.94 6.84 5.02
C LEU A 68 6.59 5.66 4.29
N ASP A 69 7.15 4.75 5.06
CA ASP A 69 7.56 3.43 4.58
C ASP A 69 6.37 2.47 4.58
N GLY A 70 5.75 2.31 3.43
CA GLY A 70 4.65 1.39 3.17
C GLY A 70 5.10 0.02 2.65
N SER A 71 6.38 -0.33 2.80
CA SER A 71 6.95 -1.57 2.22
C SER A 71 6.32 -2.85 2.76
N THR A 72 5.69 -2.80 3.92
CA THR A 72 5.07 -3.96 4.57
C THR A 72 3.71 -4.35 4.00
N LEU A 73 3.07 -3.45 3.23
CA LEU A 73 1.82 -3.75 2.53
C LEU A 73 2.02 -4.94 1.57
N GLY A 74 1.06 -5.85 1.55
CA GLY A 74 1.11 -6.98 0.62
C GLY A 74 1.10 -6.52 -0.83
N LYS A 75 1.82 -7.23 -1.68
CA LYS A 75 1.85 -7.02 -3.12
C LYS A 75 1.78 -8.38 -3.80
N ILE A 76 0.72 -8.57 -4.57
CA ILE A 76 0.47 -9.80 -5.30
C ILE A 76 0.47 -9.47 -6.78
N GLU A 77 1.27 -10.18 -7.54
CA GLU A 77 1.27 -10.13 -8.99
C GLU A 77 0.36 -11.21 -9.53
N ILE A 78 -0.58 -10.84 -10.41
CA ILE A 78 -1.55 -11.73 -11.04
C ILE A 78 -1.32 -11.68 -12.55
N LYS A 79 -1.01 -12.83 -13.17
CA LYS A 79 -0.72 -12.98 -14.59
C LYS A 79 -1.45 -14.18 -15.21
N GLY A 80 -1.81 -14.09 -16.47
CA GLY A 80 -2.39 -15.18 -17.24
C GLY A 80 -3.37 -14.71 -18.30
N GLU A 81 -3.70 -15.59 -19.21
CA GLU A 81 -4.67 -15.30 -20.30
C GLU A 81 -6.01 -14.85 -19.72
N ASP A 82 -6.43 -15.43 -18.59
CA ASP A 82 -7.71 -15.20 -17.94
C ASP A 82 -7.62 -14.30 -16.69
N ALA A 83 -6.52 -13.56 -16.53
CA ALA A 83 -6.32 -12.70 -15.36
C ALA A 83 -7.44 -11.66 -15.20
N LEU A 84 -7.92 -11.06 -16.27
CA LEU A 84 -9.05 -10.11 -16.22
C LEU A 84 -10.34 -10.76 -15.71
N GLU A 85 -10.66 -11.97 -16.18
CA GLU A 85 -11.83 -12.72 -15.72
C GLU A 85 -11.69 -13.06 -14.23
N PHE A 86 -10.57 -13.62 -13.84
CA PHE A 86 -10.26 -13.93 -12.44
C PHE A 86 -10.40 -12.70 -11.52
N MET A 87 -9.83 -11.55 -11.92
CA MET A 87 -9.95 -10.32 -11.14
C MET A 87 -11.40 -9.85 -11.01
N ASN A 88 -12.21 -10.03 -12.04
CA ASN A 88 -13.63 -9.73 -11.96
C ASN A 88 -14.40 -10.71 -11.06
N LEU A 89 -13.96 -11.95 -10.90
CA LEU A 89 -14.61 -12.94 -10.04
C LEU A 89 -14.22 -12.75 -8.56
N ILE A 90 -12.95 -12.44 -8.29
CA ILE A 90 -12.41 -12.43 -6.91
C ILE A 90 -12.67 -11.10 -6.16
N TYR A 91 -12.91 -9.98 -6.84
CA TYR A 91 -13.18 -8.66 -6.25
C TYR A 91 -14.57 -8.16 -6.59
N THR A 92 -15.13 -7.28 -5.75
CA THR A 92 -16.44 -6.65 -5.99
C THR A 92 -16.46 -5.76 -7.22
N ASN A 93 -15.35 -5.12 -7.55
CA ASN A 93 -15.22 -4.15 -8.63
C ASN A 93 -15.24 -4.81 -10.01
N SER A 94 -15.66 -4.05 -11.03
CA SER A 94 -15.46 -4.46 -12.42
C SER A 94 -14.18 -3.84 -12.99
N PHE A 95 -13.30 -4.68 -13.57
CA PHE A 95 -12.06 -4.25 -14.21
C PHE A 95 -12.13 -4.25 -15.73
N THR A 96 -13.23 -4.73 -16.33
CA THR A 96 -13.42 -4.89 -17.78
C THR A 96 -13.18 -3.59 -18.55
N LYS A 97 -13.73 -2.46 -18.06
CA LYS A 97 -13.58 -1.14 -18.69
C LYS A 97 -12.42 -0.31 -18.11
N MET A 98 -11.63 -0.89 -17.22
CA MET A 98 -10.47 -0.22 -16.63
C MET A 98 -9.36 -0.10 -17.67
N ARG A 99 -8.81 1.11 -17.84
CA ARG A 99 -7.72 1.36 -18.79
C ARG A 99 -6.38 0.83 -18.26
N GLN A 100 -5.49 0.42 -19.15
CA GLN A 100 -4.10 0.13 -18.80
C GLN A 100 -3.43 1.39 -18.22
N GLY A 101 -2.53 1.22 -17.24
CA GLY A 101 -1.90 2.33 -16.53
C GLY A 101 -2.79 2.98 -15.47
N SER A 102 -4.03 2.49 -15.29
CA SER A 102 -4.93 2.96 -14.23
C SER A 102 -4.82 2.08 -12.99
N ALA A 103 -5.19 2.67 -11.85
CA ALA A 103 -5.36 1.99 -10.57
C ALA A 103 -6.80 2.11 -10.09
N ARG A 104 -7.24 1.20 -9.23
CA ARG A 104 -8.57 1.21 -8.63
C ARG A 104 -8.52 0.66 -7.22
N TYR A 105 -9.14 1.37 -6.29
CA TYR A 105 -9.41 0.84 -4.96
C TYR A 105 -10.46 -0.26 -5.05
N ALA A 106 -10.20 -1.40 -4.44
CA ALA A 106 -11.01 -2.60 -4.57
C ALA A 106 -11.23 -3.30 -3.22
N LEU A 107 -12.35 -3.99 -3.09
CA LEU A 107 -12.73 -4.79 -1.93
C LEU A 107 -12.79 -6.26 -2.31
N MET A 108 -12.20 -7.10 -1.45
CA MET A 108 -12.38 -8.54 -1.44
C MET A 108 -13.35 -8.90 -0.32
N LEU A 109 -14.33 -9.75 -0.63
CA LEU A 109 -15.31 -10.24 0.34
C LEU A 109 -15.07 -11.72 0.68
N GLY A 110 -15.64 -12.18 1.78
CA GLY A 110 -15.90 -13.59 2.02
C GLY A 110 -17.17 -14.04 1.29
N GLU A 111 -17.45 -15.35 1.27
CA GLU A 111 -18.69 -15.93 0.71
C GLU A 111 -19.96 -15.40 1.40
N ASP A 112 -19.81 -14.95 2.63
CA ASP A 112 -20.85 -14.33 3.46
C ASP A 112 -21.12 -12.86 3.10
N GLY A 113 -20.41 -12.29 2.14
CA GLY A 113 -20.53 -10.90 1.72
C GLY A 113 -19.83 -9.91 2.66
N MET A 114 -19.10 -10.37 3.67
CA MET A 114 -18.37 -9.51 4.61
C MET A 114 -17.02 -9.10 4.03
N VAL A 115 -16.57 -7.89 4.37
CA VAL A 115 -15.27 -7.37 3.91
C VAL A 115 -14.13 -8.17 4.54
N LYS A 116 -13.30 -8.77 3.68
CA LYS A 116 -12.15 -9.60 4.05
C LYS A 116 -10.84 -8.83 3.97
N ASP A 117 -10.63 -8.09 2.90
CA ASP A 117 -9.46 -7.20 2.70
C ASP A 117 -9.77 -6.12 1.66
N ASP A 118 -8.90 -5.13 1.58
CA ASP A 118 -8.96 -4.07 0.59
C ASP A 118 -7.57 -3.76 0.02
N GLY A 119 -7.55 -3.00 -1.07
CA GLY A 119 -6.28 -2.58 -1.64
C GLY A 119 -6.44 -1.85 -2.96
N ILE A 120 -5.31 -1.50 -3.55
CA ILE A 120 -5.27 -0.86 -4.86
C ILE A 120 -4.87 -1.88 -5.91
N ILE A 121 -5.69 -1.99 -6.94
CA ILE A 121 -5.44 -2.85 -8.10
C ILE A 121 -4.90 -1.99 -9.24
N CYS A 122 -3.66 -2.26 -9.67
CA CYS A 122 -3.03 -1.67 -10.85
C CYS A 122 -3.22 -2.57 -12.06
N LYS A 123 -3.81 -2.06 -13.15
CA LYS A 123 -3.98 -2.80 -14.41
C LYS A 123 -2.83 -2.48 -15.36
N ILE A 124 -1.90 -3.42 -15.53
CA ILE A 124 -0.79 -3.33 -16.48
C ILE A 124 -1.27 -3.72 -17.88
N SER A 125 -2.07 -4.79 -17.96
CA SER A 125 -2.79 -5.24 -19.15
C SER A 125 -4.00 -6.08 -18.75
N ASP A 126 -4.76 -6.61 -19.71
CA ASP A 126 -5.84 -7.58 -19.43
C ASP A 126 -5.29 -8.91 -18.86
N GLN A 127 -4.03 -9.19 -19.12
CA GLN A 127 -3.32 -10.41 -18.68
C GLN A 127 -2.38 -10.18 -17.49
N HIS A 128 -2.32 -8.95 -16.95
CA HIS A 128 -1.37 -8.61 -15.90
C HIS A 128 -1.89 -7.53 -14.96
N PHE A 129 -2.04 -7.89 -13.68
CA PHE A 129 -2.43 -7.00 -12.60
C PHE A 129 -1.45 -7.07 -11.44
N ILE A 130 -1.40 -6.00 -10.65
CA ILE A 130 -0.74 -6.00 -9.34
C ILE A 130 -1.78 -5.53 -8.34
N ALA A 131 -2.01 -6.34 -7.32
CA ALA A 131 -2.89 -6.04 -6.20
C ALA A 131 -2.06 -5.70 -4.97
N THR A 132 -2.39 -4.62 -4.27
CA THR A 132 -1.93 -4.40 -2.90
C THR A 132 -2.96 -4.95 -1.91
N THR A 133 -2.53 -5.26 -0.69
CA THR A 133 -3.36 -5.74 0.41
C THR A 133 -2.96 -5.07 1.71
N THR A 134 -3.74 -5.23 2.76
CA THR A 134 -3.27 -4.90 4.10
C THR A 134 -2.01 -5.70 4.46
N THR A 135 -1.19 -5.18 5.37
CA THR A 135 0.03 -5.88 5.83
C THR A 135 -0.30 -7.23 6.44
N GLY A 136 -1.32 -7.29 7.30
CA GLY A 136 -1.74 -8.53 7.98
C GLY A 136 -2.49 -9.50 7.07
N GLY A 137 -3.19 -8.98 6.05
CA GLY A 137 -4.02 -9.77 5.14
C GLY A 137 -3.27 -10.42 3.98
N ALA A 138 -2.01 -10.05 3.71
CA ALA A 138 -1.28 -10.44 2.50
C ALA A 138 -1.29 -11.95 2.21
N ALA A 139 -0.99 -12.76 3.22
CA ALA A 139 -0.98 -14.23 3.07
C ALA A 139 -2.39 -14.81 2.90
N THR A 140 -3.37 -14.26 3.63
CA THR A 140 -4.77 -14.70 3.57
C THR A 140 -5.39 -14.38 2.22
N VAL A 141 -5.12 -13.19 1.67
CA VAL A 141 -5.62 -12.79 0.34
C VAL A 141 -5.00 -13.68 -0.75
N LEU A 142 -3.68 -13.90 -0.72
CA LEU A 142 -3.03 -14.79 -1.68
C LEU A 142 -3.57 -16.21 -1.58
N GLY A 143 -3.68 -16.76 -0.37
CA GLY A 143 -4.23 -18.11 -0.16
C GLY A 143 -5.67 -18.24 -0.65
N CYS A 144 -6.51 -17.21 -0.42
CA CYS A 144 -7.88 -17.17 -0.96
C CYS A 144 -7.87 -17.17 -2.51
N MET A 145 -7.04 -16.34 -3.13
CA MET A 145 -6.91 -16.31 -4.59
C MET A 145 -6.49 -17.68 -5.15
N GLU A 146 -5.49 -18.34 -4.52
CA GLU A 146 -5.01 -19.65 -4.93
C GLU A 146 -6.06 -20.74 -4.74
N GLU A 147 -6.78 -20.72 -3.61
CA GLU A 147 -7.85 -21.66 -3.32
C GLU A 147 -8.95 -21.59 -4.39
N TYR A 148 -9.51 -20.41 -4.62
CA TYR A 148 -10.57 -20.23 -5.61
C TYR A 148 -10.12 -20.55 -7.05
N ALA A 149 -8.89 -20.19 -7.41
CA ALA A 149 -8.34 -20.56 -8.71
C ALA A 149 -8.22 -22.07 -8.89
N GLN A 150 -7.99 -22.83 -7.82
CA GLN A 150 -7.82 -24.28 -7.88
C GLN A 150 -9.12 -25.05 -7.71
N THR A 151 -10.09 -24.53 -6.97
CA THR A 151 -11.33 -25.25 -6.61
C THR A 151 -12.53 -24.79 -7.44
N GLU A 152 -12.80 -23.48 -7.48
CA GLU A 152 -14.00 -22.95 -8.12
C GLU A 152 -13.77 -22.63 -9.60
N TRP A 153 -12.55 -22.15 -9.95
CA TRP A 153 -12.22 -21.73 -11.33
C TRP A 153 -10.97 -22.45 -11.89
N PRO A 154 -10.88 -23.80 -11.80
CA PRO A 154 -9.66 -24.56 -12.15
C PRO A 154 -9.30 -24.51 -13.64
N ASN A 155 -10.22 -24.05 -14.50
CA ASN A 155 -9.98 -23.92 -15.93
C ASN A 155 -9.39 -22.57 -16.34
N LEU A 156 -9.35 -21.58 -15.42
CA LEU A 156 -8.75 -20.29 -15.69
C LEU A 156 -7.22 -20.38 -15.71
N LYS A 157 -6.65 -19.87 -16.78
CA LYS A 157 -5.19 -19.77 -16.95
C LYS A 157 -4.67 -18.51 -16.25
N VAL A 158 -4.55 -18.59 -14.94
CA VAL A 158 -4.08 -17.49 -14.08
C VAL A 158 -3.05 -17.99 -13.08
N PHE A 159 -2.05 -17.17 -12.82
CA PHE A 159 -0.98 -17.41 -11.87
C PHE A 159 -0.87 -16.21 -10.91
N MET A 160 -0.75 -16.48 -9.63
CA MET A 160 -0.54 -15.48 -8.60
C MET A 160 0.81 -15.70 -7.91
N ASN A 161 1.47 -14.62 -7.54
CA ASN A 161 2.73 -14.69 -6.82
C ASN A 161 2.88 -13.50 -5.87
N SER A 162 3.34 -13.77 -4.65
CA SER A 162 3.71 -12.68 -3.74
C SER A 162 5.01 -12.02 -4.20
N ILE A 163 4.96 -10.71 -4.38
CA ILE A 163 6.13 -9.87 -4.69
C ILE A 163 6.40 -8.85 -3.56
N THR A 164 5.86 -9.10 -2.38
CA THR A 164 5.91 -8.18 -1.23
C THR A 164 7.34 -7.78 -0.88
N GLU A 165 8.23 -8.75 -0.72
CA GLU A 165 9.62 -8.50 -0.36
C GLU A 165 10.50 -8.03 -1.53
N GLN A 166 10.01 -8.18 -2.76
CA GLN A 166 10.76 -7.75 -3.95
C GLN A 166 10.74 -6.23 -4.12
N TYR A 167 9.72 -5.56 -3.56
CA TYR A 167 9.53 -4.12 -3.72
C TYR A 167 9.33 -3.40 -2.38
N ALA A 168 10.17 -2.40 -2.14
CA ALA A 168 9.85 -1.34 -1.19
C ALA A 168 8.75 -0.43 -1.74
N THR A 169 7.98 0.19 -0.85
CA THR A 169 6.96 1.18 -1.21
C THR A 169 7.13 2.40 -0.32
N PHE A 170 7.35 3.57 -0.93
CA PHE A 170 7.43 4.84 -0.22
C PHE A 170 6.25 5.72 -0.58
N ASN A 171 5.50 6.17 0.42
CA ASN A 171 4.35 7.04 0.26
C ASN A 171 4.75 8.46 0.63
N ILE A 172 4.71 9.39 -0.33
CA ILE A 172 4.96 10.81 -0.08
C ILE A 172 3.63 11.53 -0.17
N SER A 173 3.25 12.26 0.89
CA SER A 173 1.96 12.94 0.97
C SER A 173 2.11 14.35 1.54
N GLY A 174 1.33 15.29 1.02
CA GLY A 174 1.30 16.68 1.49
C GLY A 174 1.25 17.70 0.36
N PRO A 175 0.99 18.97 0.66
CA PRO A 175 0.85 20.02 -0.35
C PRO A 175 2.12 20.25 -1.17
N LYS A 176 3.32 20.02 -0.60
CA LYS A 176 4.61 20.21 -1.29
C LYS A 176 5.13 18.95 -1.98
N THR A 177 4.36 17.88 -2.00
CA THR A 177 4.77 16.59 -2.57
C THR A 177 5.16 16.69 -4.04
N ARG A 178 4.43 17.49 -4.84
CA ARG A 178 4.71 17.63 -6.27
C ARG A 178 6.06 18.27 -6.55
N GLU A 179 6.45 19.27 -5.78
CA GLU A 179 7.73 19.95 -5.88
C GLU A 179 8.87 18.99 -5.53
N ILE A 180 8.70 18.21 -4.48
CA ILE A 180 9.65 17.18 -4.08
C ILE A 180 9.81 16.14 -5.18
N MET A 181 8.70 15.62 -5.72
CA MET A 181 8.73 14.61 -6.78
C MET A 181 9.41 15.12 -8.07
N LYS A 182 9.10 16.36 -8.48
CA LYS A 182 9.77 17.00 -9.63
C LYS A 182 11.28 17.12 -9.42
N LYS A 183 11.73 17.43 -8.20
CA LYS A 183 13.14 17.56 -7.90
C LYS A 183 13.84 16.23 -7.75
N ALA A 184 13.18 15.24 -7.14
CA ALA A 184 13.70 13.88 -6.98
C ALA A 184 13.81 13.12 -8.31
N PHE A 185 12.86 13.37 -9.23
CA PHE A 185 12.73 12.69 -10.52
C PHE A 185 12.51 13.70 -11.66
N PRO A 186 13.55 14.47 -12.04
CA PRO A 186 13.40 15.63 -12.93
C PRO A 186 12.94 15.29 -14.35
N ASN A 187 13.08 14.04 -14.77
CA ASN A 187 12.68 13.58 -16.11
C ASN A 187 11.21 13.14 -16.18
N ILE A 188 10.44 13.24 -15.06
CA ILE A 188 9.05 12.81 -14.99
C ILE A 188 8.14 14.04 -14.89
N ASN A 189 7.11 14.08 -15.72
CA ASN A 189 6.09 15.13 -15.65
C ASN A 189 5.00 14.77 -14.65
N PHE A 190 4.95 15.49 -13.52
CA PHE A 190 3.96 15.32 -12.46
C PHE A 190 2.77 16.27 -12.56
N SER A 191 2.49 16.87 -13.72
CA SER A 191 1.27 17.68 -13.91
C SER A 191 0.01 16.82 -13.74
N ASN A 192 -1.14 17.45 -13.55
CA ASN A 192 -2.40 16.70 -13.42
C ASN A 192 -2.82 16.01 -14.71
N GLU A 193 -2.46 16.60 -15.83
CA GLU A 193 -2.76 16.14 -17.20
C GLU A 193 -1.95 14.89 -17.52
N GLU A 194 -0.65 14.92 -17.24
CA GLU A 194 0.26 13.81 -17.58
C GLU A 194 0.24 12.70 -16.53
N PHE A 195 -0.05 13.04 -15.27
CA PHE A 195 -0.13 12.08 -14.18
C PHE A 195 -1.46 12.21 -13.42
N PRO A 196 -2.59 11.77 -14.00
CA PRO A 196 -3.91 11.85 -13.36
C PRO A 196 -4.00 11.03 -12.06
N PHE A 197 -4.92 11.41 -11.18
CA PHE A 197 -5.22 10.64 -9.97
C PHE A 197 -5.65 9.20 -10.30
N MET A 198 -5.21 8.22 -9.50
CA MET A 198 -5.42 6.78 -9.70
C MET A 198 -4.88 6.29 -11.06
N THR A 199 -3.72 6.81 -11.45
CA THR A 199 -2.89 6.25 -12.52
C THR A 199 -1.51 5.91 -12.01
N PHE A 200 -0.82 5.01 -12.69
CA PHE A 200 0.56 4.67 -12.40
C PHE A 200 1.39 4.66 -13.68
N GLN A 201 2.69 4.88 -13.54
CA GLN A 201 3.64 4.90 -14.63
C GLN A 201 4.90 4.14 -14.24
N PHE A 202 5.52 3.48 -15.22
CA PHE A 202 6.84 2.87 -15.07
C PHE A 202 7.89 3.85 -15.57
N HIS A 203 8.95 4.03 -14.79
CA HIS A 203 10.07 4.89 -15.10
C HIS A 203 11.38 4.22 -14.74
N GLU A 204 12.47 4.85 -15.09
CA GLU A 204 13.82 4.49 -14.68
C GLU A 204 14.50 5.71 -14.03
N PHE A 205 15.13 5.48 -12.88
CA PHE A 205 15.92 6.49 -12.20
C PHE A 205 17.35 5.97 -11.98
N ASN A 206 18.32 6.51 -12.73
CA ASN A 206 19.73 6.11 -12.66
C ASN A 206 19.95 4.58 -12.80
N GLY A 207 19.28 3.97 -13.78
CA GLY A 207 19.32 2.52 -14.04
C GLY A 207 18.45 1.67 -13.09
N ILE A 208 17.68 2.30 -12.19
CA ILE A 208 16.77 1.62 -11.26
C ILE A 208 15.35 1.70 -11.83
N PRO A 209 14.70 0.57 -12.15
CA PRO A 209 13.29 0.59 -12.54
C PRO A 209 12.43 0.98 -11.34
N ILE A 210 11.53 1.93 -11.53
CA ILE A 210 10.57 2.37 -10.51
C ILE A 210 9.17 2.39 -11.11
N ARG A 211 8.17 2.13 -10.28
CA ARG A 211 6.77 2.38 -10.60
C ARG A 211 6.24 3.44 -9.65
N ILE A 212 5.63 4.46 -10.18
CA ILE A 212 5.01 5.52 -9.39
C ILE A 212 3.50 5.46 -9.60
N LEU A 213 2.74 5.40 -8.53
CA LEU A 213 1.28 5.46 -8.49
C LEU A 213 0.88 6.79 -7.86
N ARG A 214 -0.04 7.52 -8.49
CA ARG A 214 -0.67 8.68 -7.88
C ARG A 214 -1.92 8.25 -7.12
N ALA A 215 -1.78 8.09 -5.82
CA ALA A 215 -2.85 7.73 -4.89
C ALA A 215 -2.68 8.50 -3.57
N SER A 216 -3.70 8.52 -2.74
CA SER A 216 -3.65 9.18 -1.45
C SER A 216 -4.46 8.40 -0.41
N PHE A 217 -3.85 8.15 0.73
CA PHE A 217 -4.53 7.61 1.91
C PHE A 217 -4.67 8.66 3.02
N THR A 218 -3.86 9.71 2.98
CA THR A 218 -3.93 10.84 3.93
C THR A 218 -4.94 11.92 3.53
N GLY A 219 -5.46 11.85 2.29
CA GLY A 219 -6.31 12.88 1.70
C GLY A 219 -5.56 14.08 1.14
N GLU A 220 -4.23 14.13 1.30
CA GLU A 220 -3.37 15.11 0.64
C GLU A 220 -2.93 14.61 -0.74
N LEU A 221 -2.32 15.48 -1.56
CA LEU A 221 -1.63 15.04 -2.76
C LEU A 221 -0.59 14.00 -2.39
N GLY A 222 -0.66 12.83 -3.01
CA GLY A 222 0.21 11.72 -2.69
C GLY A 222 0.71 10.95 -3.90
N TYR A 223 1.89 10.36 -3.74
CA TYR A 223 2.48 9.39 -4.67
C TYR A 223 3.06 8.21 -3.90
N GLU A 224 2.85 7.03 -4.43
CA GLU A 224 3.48 5.79 -3.96
C GLU A 224 4.56 5.38 -4.95
N ILE A 225 5.77 5.19 -4.47
CA ILE A 225 6.91 4.81 -5.28
C ILE A 225 7.28 3.37 -4.94
N TYR A 226 7.17 2.48 -5.92
CA TYR A 226 7.53 1.08 -5.81
C TYR A 226 8.92 0.88 -6.41
N ILE A 227 9.84 0.34 -5.62
CA ILE A 227 11.28 0.27 -5.91
C ILE A 227 11.76 -1.15 -5.62
N PRO A 228 12.61 -1.77 -6.46
CA PRO A 228 13.29 -3.01 -6.08
C PRO A 228 13.96 -2.86 -4.72
N SER A 229 13.73 -3.82 -3.83
CA SER A 229 14.10 -3.73 -2.41
C SER A 229 15.58 -3.42 -2.19
N ASN A 230 16.47 -3.99 -3.03
CA ASN A 230 17.92 -3.75 -2.98
C ASN A 230 18.34 -2.31 -3.33
N SER A 231 17.50 -1.57 -4.03
CA SER A 231 17.74 -0.19 -4.45
C SER A 231 17.03 0.85 -3.59
N ALA A 232 16.17 0.39 -2.67
CA ALA A 232 15.32 1.24 -1.84
C ALA A 232 16.11 2.28 -1.01
N PRO A 233 17.23 1.93 -0.32
CA PRO A 233 17.97 2.92 0.45
C PRO A 233 18.46 4.10 -0.41
N LYS A 234 18.93 3.84 -1.62
CA LYS A 234 19.41 4.89 -2.53
C LYS A 234 18.31 5.87 -2.93
N ILE A 235 17.10 5.36 -3.21
CA ILE A 235 15.96 6.20 -3.58
C ILE A 235 15.44 6.97 -2.35
N TRP A 236 15.40 6.34 -1.19
CA TRP A 236 15.02 6.98 0.07
C TRP A 236 15.93 8.18 0.37
N ASP A 237 17.24 7.97 0.33
CA ASP A 237 18.23 9.02 0.60
C ASP A 237 18.13 10.18 -0.40
N ASN A 238 17.88 9.89 -1.70
CA ASN A 238 17.64 10.91 -2.71
C ASN A 238 16.41 11.76 -2.35
N ILE A 239 15.29 11.12 -2.05
CA ILE A 239 14.03 11.81 -1.71
C ILE A 239 14.20 12.64 -0.43
N GLN A 240 14.83 12.07 0.61
CA GLN A 240 15.10 12.79 1.86
C GLN A 240 15.99 14.01 1.63
N SER A 241 17.04 13.86 0.82
CA SER A 241 17.97 14.94 0.52
C SER A 241 17.28 16.12 -0.18
N VAL A 242 16.53 15.84 -1.25
CA VAL A 242 15.84 16.92 -2.01
C VAL A 242 14.60 17.43 -1.28
N GLY A 243 13.97 16.62 -0.46
CA GLY A 243 12.75 16.97 0.28
C GLY A 243 13.00 17.91 1.46
N LYS A 244 14.22 17.93 1.98
CA LYS A 244 14.58 18.70 3.17
C LYS A 244 14.24 20.19 3.07
N GLU A 245 14.48 20.81 1.93
CA GLU A 245 14.17 22.23 1.70
C GLU A 245 12.65 22.51 1.67
N PHE A 246 11.83 21.48 1.43
CA PHE A 246 10.36 21.56 1.40
C PHE A 246 9.72 21.14 2.72
N GLY A 247 10.52 20.87 3.75
CA GLY A 247 10.04 20.40 5.05
C GLY A 247 9.57 18.94 5.05
N LEU A 248 10.09 18.11 4.14
CA LEU A 248 9.80 16.68 4.15
C LEU A 248 10.32 16.06 5.45
N ALA A 249 9.45 15.36 6.16
CA ALA A 249 9.80 14.58 7.34
C ALA A 249 9.19 13.17 7.27
N PRO A 250 9.83 12.17 7.91
CA PRO A 250 9.20 10.86 8.05
C PRO A 250 8.00 10.97 8.97
N TYR A 251 6.99 10.12 8.75
CA TYR A 251 5.88 9.92 9.65
C TYR A 251 5.56 8.43 9.78
N GLY A 252 5.05 8.07 10.94
CA GLY A 252 4.73 6.68 11.25
C GLY A 252 3.29 6.30 10.94
N THR A 253 2.97 5.03 11.21
CA THR A 253 1.64 4.48 10.97
C THR A 253 0.58 5.11 11.88
N GLU A 254 0.92 5.55 13.09
CA GLU A 254 -0.06 6.21 13.97
C GLU A 254 -0.52 7.56 13.41
N ALA A 255 0.40 8.37 12.87
CA ALA A 255 0.04 9.59 12.16
C ALA A 255 -0.78 9.29 10.89
N MET A 256 -0.46 8.22 10.16
CA MET A 256 -1.26 7.76 9.03
C MET A 256 -2.69 7.42 9.48
N HIS A 257 -2.88 6.74 10.60
CA HIS A 257 -4.19 6.39 11.16
C HIS A 257 -5.02 7.63 11.47
N LEU A 258 -4.42 8.67 12.04
CA LEU A 258 -5.09 9.94 12.28
C LEU A 258 -5.49 10.63 10.98
N LEU A 259 -4.53 10.77 10.04
CA LEU A 259 -4.73 11.46 8.77
C LEU A 259 -5.82 10.83 7.89
N ARG A 260 -5.87 9.48 7.81
CA ARG A 260 -6.89 8.76 7.05
C ARG A 260 -8.28 8.89 7.71
N ALA A 261 -8.33 8.86 9.05
CA ALA A 261 -9.58 8.98 9.79
C ALA A 261 -10.24 10.36 9.57
N GLU A 262 -9.46 11.43 9.52
CA GLU A 262 -9.96 12.78 9.17
C GLU A 262 -10.62 12.84 7.79
N LYS A 263 -10.31 11.90 6.89
CA LYS A 263 -10.90 11.78 5.54
C LYS A 263 -12.00 10.73 5.44
N GLY A 264 -12.24 9.97 6.50
CA GLY A 264 -13.21 8.87 6.51
C GLY A 264 -12.76 7.65 5.70
N TYR A 265 -11.46 7.48 5.45
CA TYR A 265 -10.94 6.28 4.81
C TYR A 265 -10.83 5.14 5.82
N ILE A 266 -11.24 3.95 5.42
CA ILE A 266 -11.26 2.78 6.29
C ILE A 266 -9.90 2.09 6.38
N ILE A 267 -9.71 1.36 7.48
CA ILE A 267 -8.66 0.34 7.62
C ILE A 267 -9.36 -0.97 7.98
N VAL A 268 -9.20 -1.97 7.10
CA VAL A 268 -9.68 -3.32 7.36
C VAL A 268 -8.96 -3.90 8.57
N GLY A 269 -9.73 -4.44 9.51
CA GLY A 269 -9.25 -4.96 10.80
C GLY A 269 -9.21 -3.93 11.94
N GLN A 270 -9.42 -2.63 11.65
CA GLN A 270 -9.68 -1.60 12.66
C GLN A 270 -11.13 -1.11 12.62
N ASP A 271 -11.62 -0.78 11.43
CA ASP A 271 -12.99 -0.31 11.21
C ASP A 271 -13.92 -1.47 10.78
N THR A 272 -13.39 -2.67 10.64
CA THR A 272 -14.13 -3.91 10.34
C THR A 272 -13.72 -5.02 11.29
N ASP A 273 -14.66 -5.86 11.66
CA ASP A 273 -14.49 -6.98 12.62
C ASP A 273 -14.89 -8.34 12.04
N GLY A 274 -15.09 -8.41 10.69
CA GLY A 274 -15.56 -9.61 10.00
C GLY A 274 -17.08 -9.71 9.89
N SER A 275 -17.85 -8.74 10.41
CA SER A 275 -19.31 -8.67 10.31
C SER A 275 -19.80 -7.48 9.47
N ILE A 276 -18.90 -6.79 8.78
CA ILE A 276 -19.17 -5.54 8.08
C ILE A 276 -19.22 -5.78 6.56
N THR A 277 -20.30 -5.34 5.92
CA THR A 277 -20.49 -5.38 4.48
C THR A 277 -19.99 -4.08 3.80
N PRO A 278 -19.78 -4.07 2.47
CA PRO A 278 -19.51 -2.81 1.74
C PRO A 278 -20.61 -1.75 1.90
N ILE A 279 -21.84 -2.16 2.14
CA ILE A 279 -22.99 -1.25 2.33
C ILE A 279 -22.86 -0.52 3.66
N ASP A 280 -22.50 -1.22 4.72
CA ASP A 280 -22.29 -0.65 6.06
C ASP A 280 -21.17 0.41 6.07
N LEU A 281 -20.17 0.23 5.23
CA LEU A 281 -19.06 1.16 5.05
C LEU A 281 -19.37 2.34 4.11
N GLY A 282 -20.58 2.40 3.51
CA GLY A 282 -20.91 3.38 2.48
C GLY A 282 -20.15 3.16 1.14
N LEU A 283 -19.61 1.96 0.93
CA LEU A 283 -18.82 1.59 -0.24
C LEU A 283 -19.61 0.77 -1.28
N SER A 284 -20.92 0.78 -1.23
CA SER A 284 -21.79 0.08 -2.19
C SER A 284 -21.52 0.45 -3.66
N TRP A 285 -20.98 1.64 -3.92
CA TRP A 285 -20.58 2.09 -5.26
C TRP A 285 -19.40 1.29 -5.84
N MET A 286 -18.66 0.54 -5.02
CA MET A 286 -17.56 -0.33 -5.45
C MET A 286 -18.06 -1.67 -6.02
N ILE A 287 -19.32 -2.03 -5.76
CA ILE A 287 -19.93 -3.24 -6.29
C ILE A 287 -20.25 -3.04 -7.78
N GLY A 288 -19.65 -3.86 -8.63
CA GLY A 288 -19.79 -3.77 -10.08
C GLY A 288 -21.17 -4.16 -10.55
N LYS A 289 -22.08 -3.19 -10.76
CA LYS A 289 -23.49 -3.41 -11.14
C LYS A 289 -23.71 -4.23 -12.41
N SER A 290 -22.72 -4.29 -13.30
CA SER A 290 -22.81 -5.03 -14.57
C SER A 290 -22.26 -6.46 -14.48
N LYS A 291 -21.71 -6.83 -13.34
CA LYS A 291 -21.20 -8.19 -13.10
C LYS A 291 -22.36 -9.16 -12.87
N LYS A 292 -22.20 -10.38 -13.38
CA LYS A 292 -23.19 -11.44 -13.15
C LYS A 292 -22.96 -12.13 -11.82
N ASP A 293 -21.67 -12.28 -11.47
CA ASP A 293 -21.22 -13.01 -10.29
C ASP A 293 -19.85 -12.55 -9.82
N PHE A 294 -19.57 -12.70 -8.54
CA PHE A 294 -18.28 -12.50 -7.90
C PHE A 294 -18.34 -13.05 -6.47
N LEU A 295 -17.20 -13.24 -5.84
CA LEU A 295 -17.08 -13.71 -4.48
C LEU A 295 -17.75 -12.74 -3.48
N GLY A 296 -18.78 -13.21 -2.75
CA GLY A 296 -19.53 -12.46 -1.73
C GLY A 296 -20.89 -11.88 -2.11
#